data_99b2dd00c42461f5defcd061402bb036
#
_entry.id   99b2dd00c42461f5defcd061402bb036
#
_cell.length_a   1.000
_cell.length_b   1.000
_cell.length_c   1.000
_cell.angle_alpha   90.00
_cell.angle_beta   90.00
_cell.angle_gamma   90.00
#
_symmetry.space_group_name_H-M   'P 1'
#
loop_
_entity.id
_entity.type
_entity.pdbx_description
1 polymer ?
#
loop_
_entity_poly.entity_id
_entity_poly.type
_entity_poly.pdbx_seq_one_letter_code
_entity_poly.pdbx_strand_id
1 'polypeptide(L)'
;MDNPSLIAIDATALPWEERLNEKLGRALYRKNLVVDPDTGMEVRLVRYPKGVINVKHTHPCAHGMYVLEGTLLANGKSFGPGSFVWFPEGMEMEHGASTAGDVTVLFITNKPFEIHYR
;
A
#
# COMPACT_ATOMS: atom_id res chain seq x y z
N MET A 1 -1.98 -31.64 13.64
CA MET A 1 -1.85 -30.16 13.46
C MET A 1 -0.40 -29.83 13.21
N ASP A 2 -0.14 -29.16 12.10
CA ASP A 2 1.21 -28.75 11.76
C ASP A 2 1.68 -27.60 12.65
N ASN A 3 2.97 -27.60 12.97
CA ASN A 3 3.55 -26.48 13.68
C ASN A 3 3.62 -25.27 12.73
N PRO A 4 3.25 -24.09 13.22
CA PRO A 4 3.46 -22.87 12.45
C PRO A 4 4.94 -22.67 12.12
N SER A 5 5.23 -22.18 10.93
CA SER A 5 6.59 -21.91 10.48
C SER A 5 6.85 -20.41 10.40
N LEU A 6 8.07 -20.03 10.76
CA LEU A 6 8.53 -18.66 10.58
C LEU A 6 8.53 -18.31 9.10
N ILE A 7 7.99 -17.13 8.76
CA ILE A 7 8.12 -16.52 7.44
C ILE A 7 9.15 -15.40 7.57
N ALA A 8 10.26 -15.52 6.86
CA ALA A 8 11.30 -14.50 6.87
C ALA A 8 11.70 -14.20 5.43
N ILE A 9 11.64 -12.94 5.05
CA ILE A 9 11.85 -12.48 3.67
C ILE A 9 12.83 -11.32 3.68
N ASP A 10 13.87 -11.42 2.83
CA ASP A 10 14.69 -10.27 2.50
C ASP A 10 14.02 -9.56 1.32
N ALA A 11 13.29 -8.49 1.61
CA ALA A 11 12.55 -7.76 0.59
C ALA A 11 13.46 -7.11 -0.46
N THR A 12 14.74 -6.86 -0.14
CA THR A 12 15.68 -6.30 -1.10
C THR A 12 16.01 -7.29 -2.22
N ALA A 13 15.86 -8.60 -1.95
CA ALA A 13 16.08 -9.66 -2.93
C ALA A 13 14.86 -9.94 -3.82
N LEU A 14 13.70 -9.37 -3.50
CA LEU A 14 12.49 -9.54 -4.29
C LEU A 14 12.43 -8.50 -5.42
N PRO A 15 12.02 -8.91 -6.63
CA PRO A 15 11.78 -7.93 -7.69
C PRO A 15 10.50 -7.14 -7.39
N TRP A 16 10.47 -5.88 -7.86
CA TRP A 16 9.24 -5.13 -7.89
C TRP A 16 8.30 -5.72 -8.94
N GLU A 17 7.07 -5.98 -8.56
CA GLU A 17 6.02 -6.44 -9.45
C GLU A 17 5.25 -5.23 -9.97
N GLU A 18 5.25 -5.04 -11.29
CA GLU A 18 4.53 -3.95 -11.94
C GLU A 18 3.05 -4.30 -12.05
N ARG A 19 2.19 -3.40 -11.60
CA ARG A 19 0.73 -3.56 -11.70
C ARG A 19 0.12 -2.33 -12.35
N LEU A 20 -0.38 -2.49 -13.56
CA LEU A 20 -1.12 -1.45 -14.23
C LEU A 20 -2.44 -1.19 -13.48
N ASN A 21 -2.67 0.06 -13.12
CA ASN A 21 -3.95 0.51 -12.59
C ASN A 21 -4.71 1.17 -13.74
N GLU A 22 -5.73 0.48 -14.25
CA GLU A 22 -6.48 0.94 -15.42
C GLU A 22 -7.18 2.27 -15.18
N LYS A 23 -7.67 2.49 -13.95
CA LYS A 23 -8.34 3.75 -13.59
C LYS A 23 -7.40 4.95 -13.70
N LEU A 24 -6.13 4.75 -13.35
CA LEU A 24 -5.13 5.81 -13.40
C LEU A 24 -4.40 5.88 -14.75
N GLY A 25 -4.43 4.80 -15.53
CA GLY A 25 -3.61 4.67 -16.73
C GLY A 25 -2.10 4.62 -16.42
N ARG A 26 -1.73 4.31 -15.18
CA ARG A 26 -0.36 4.29 -14.68
C ARG A 26 -0.10 3.03 -13.87
N ALA A 27 1.13 2.59 -13.85
CA ALA A 27 1.54 1.45 -13.04
C ALA A 27 1.88 1.85 -11.60
N LEU A 28 1.54 0.98 -10.66
CA LEU A 28 2.05 0.97 -9.30
C LEU A 28 2.95 -0.26 -9.16
N TYR A 29 3.80 -0.27 -8.17
CA TYR A 29 4.76 -1.36 -7.96
C TYR A 29 4.60 -1.94 -6.57
N ARG A 30 4.74 -3.26 -6.46
CA ARG A 30 4.60 -3.92 -5.15
C ARG A 30 5.53 -5.09 -4.98
N LYS A 31 5.80 -5.41 -3.71
CA LYS A 31 6.46 -6.65 -3.29
C LYS A 31 5.57 -7.27 -2.22
N ASN A 32 4.99 -8.43 -2.50
CA ASN A 32 4.14 -9.12 -1.54
C ASN A 32 5.00 -9.81 -0.49
N LEU A 33 4.70 -9.60 0.78
CA LEU A 33 5.46 -10.19 1.88
C LEU A 33 4.69 -11.30 2.56
N VAL A 34 3.47 -11.03 3.02
CA VAL A 34 2.64 -11.99 3.73
C VAL A 34 1.17 -11.82 3.35
N VAL A 35 0.47 -12.93 3.22
CA VAL A 35 -1.00 -12.97 3.19
C VAL A 35 -1.43 -13.97 4.24
N ASP A 36 -2.27 -13.54 5.18
CA ASP A 36 -2.85 -14.44 6.18
C ASP A 36 -4.12 -15.07 5.60
N PRO A 37 -4.15 -16.39 5.36
CA PRO A 37 -5.31 -17.03 4.76
C PRO A 37 -6.55 -17.03 5.66
N ASP A 38 -6.37 -16.90 6.97
CA ASP A 38 -7.48 -16.93 7.93
C ASP A 38 -8.24 -15.60 7.97
N THR A 39 -7.52 -14.48 7.90
CA THR A 39 -8.11 -13.14 8.01
C THR A 39 -8.17 -12.39 6.70
N GLY A 40 -7.36 -12.79 5.71
CA GLY A 40 -7.17 -12.05 4.47
C GLY A 40 -6.25 -10.84 4.64
N MET A 41 -5.63 -10.67 5.81
CA MET A 41 -4.64 -9.61 6.03
C MET A 41 -3.50 -9.74 5.02
N GLU A 42 -3.09 -8.61 4.45
CA GLU A 42 -1.98 -8.56 3.51
C GLU A 42 -0.93 -7.56 4.02
N VAL A 43 0.34 -7.94 3.85
CA VAL A 43 1.49 -7.06 4.13
C VAL A 43 2.33 -7.02 2.87
N ARG A 44 2.61 -5.81 2.37
CA ARG A 44 3.44 -5.63 1.18
C ARG A 44 4.13 -4.28 1.17
N LEU A 45 5.18 -4.18 0.37
CA LEU A 45 5.74 -2.89 -0.01
C LEU A 45 5.01 -2.39 -1.25
N VAL A 46 4.68 -1.11 -1.27
CA VAL A 46 4.07 -0.45 -2.42
C VAL A 46 4.87 0.78 -2.77
N ARG A 47 5.13 0.97 -4.07
CA ARG A 47 5.76 2.18 -4.59
C ARG A 47 4.82 2.87 -5.55
N TYR A 48 4.53 4.13 -5.28
CA TYR A 48 3.84 5.03 -6.17
C TYR A 48 4.88 5.86 -6.91
N PRO A 49 4.90 5.84 -8.25
CA PRO A 49 5.78 6.73 -8.99
C PRO A 49 5.47 8.19 -8.73
N LYS A 50 6.47 9.03 -8.89
CA LYS A 50 6.38 10.49 -8.75
C LYS A 50 5.07 11.03 -9.36
N GLY A 51 4.29 11.75 -8.57
CA GLY A 51 3.07 12.41 -9.00
C GLY A 51 1.86 11.50 -9.22
N VAL A 52 2.00 10.19 -9.02
CA VAL A 52 0.87 9.27 -9.20
C VAL A 52 0.04 9.21 -7.93
N ILE A 53 -1.22 9.62 -8.07
CA ILE A 53 -2.20 9.60 -6.98
C ILE A 53 -3.29 8.58 -7.31
N ASN A 54 -3.56 7.66 -6.41
CA ASN A 54 -4.72 6.80 -6.50
C ASN A 54 -5.93 7.62 -6.08
N VAL A 55 -6.78 7.94 -7.06
CA VAL A 55 -7.90 8.88 -6.89
C VAL A 55 -8.95 8.32 -5.95
N LYS A 56 -9.91 9.15 -5.57
CA LYS A 56 -10.91 8.85 -4.53
C LYS A 56 -11.49 7.44 -4.62
N HIS A 57 -11.37 6.70 -3.54
CA HIS A 57 -11.82 5.32 -3.44
C HIS A 57 -12.09 4.94 -1.98
N THR A 58 -12.72 3.79 -1.80
CA THR A 58 -12.92 3.18 -0.49
C THR A 58 -12.43 1.74 -0.54
N HIS A 59 -12.22 1.15 0.65
CA HIS A 59 -11.87 -0.26 0.80
C HIS A 59 -12.82 -0.94 1.79
N PRO A 60 -13.13 -2.24 1.60
CA PRO A 60 -13.88 -3.03 2.58
C PRO A 60 -12.99 -3.53 3.73
N CYS A 61 -11.87 -2.88 3.94
CA CYS A 61 -10.93 -3.17 5.02
C CYS A 61 -10.33 -1.88 5.56
N ALA A 62 -9.78 -1.93 6.77
CA ALA A 62 -8.88 -0.89 7.23
C ALA A 62 -7.48 -1.19 6.73
N HIS A 63 -6.66 -0.17 6.52
CA HIS A 63 -5.26 -0.38 6.17
C HIS A 63 -4.36 0.74 6.68
N GLY A 64 -3.10 0.40 6.83
CA GLY A 64 -2.07 1.33 7.27
C GLY A 64 -0.95 1.44 6.26
N MET A 65 -0.28 2.58 6.27
CA MET A 65 0.92 2.82 5.46
C MET A 65 1.99 3.45 6.34
N TYR A 66 3.14 2.81 6.41
CA TYR A 66 4.34 3.36 7.04
C TYR A 66 5.27 3.84 5.94
N VAL A 67 5.59 5.13 5.95
CA VAL A 67 6.41 5.73 4.90
C VAL A 67 7.88 5.39 5.12
N LEU A 68 8.48 4.70 4.14
CA LEU A 68 9.90 4.31 4.16
C LEU A 68 10.77 5.31 3.42
N GLU A 69 10.32 5.76 2.25
CA GLU A 69 11.06 6.71 1.41
C GLU A 69 10.08 7.64 0.70
N GLY A 70 10.49 8.87 0.47
CA GLY A 70 9.68 9.85 -0.26
C GLY A 70 8.61 10.50 0.60
N THR A 71 7.66 11.15 -0.05
CA THR A 71 6.56 11.85 0.60
C THR A 71 5.23 11.28 0.14
N LEU A 72 4.47 10.75 1.09
CA LEU A 72 3.12 10.28 0.86
C LEU A 72 2.15 11.45 0.94
N LEU A 73 1.31 11.60 -0.08
CA LEU A 73 0.13 12.46 0.00
C LEU A 73 -1.06 11.61 0.38
N ALA A 74 -1.82 12.05 1.38
CA ALA A 74 -3.04 11.37 1.80
C ALA A 74 -4.09 12.44 2.14
N ASN A 75 -5.17 12.46 1.40
CA ASN A 75 -6.27 13.43 1.55
C ASN A 75 -5.76 14.88 1.63
N GLY A 76 -4.83 15.25 0.74
CA GLY A 76 -4.30 16.60 0.63
C GLY A 76 -3.22 16.97 1.65
N LYS A 77 -2.81 16.04 2.50
CA LYS A 77 -1.74 16.25 3.49
C LYS A 77 -0.50 15.47 3.11
N SER A 78 0.67 15.98 3.49
CA SER A 78 1.98 15.40 3.18
C SER A 78 2.58 14.71 4.39
N PHE A 79 3.13 13.51 4.20
CA PHE A 79 3.75 12.72 5.25
C PHE A 79 5.10 12.20 4.75
N GLY A 80 6.17 12.53 5.48
CA GLY A 80 7.53 12.11 5.16
C GLY A 80 7.90 10.75 5.77
N PRO A 81 9.17 10.30 5.55
CA PRO A 81 9.65 9.02 6.08
C PRO A 81 9.50 8.95 7.61
N GLY A 82 9.08 7.78 8.09
CA GLY A 82 8.79 7.57 9.50
C GLY A 82 7.36 7.87 9.90
N SER A 83 6.55 8.44 9.02
CA SER A 83 5.13 8.68 9.28
C SER A 83 4.32 7.40 9.11
N PHE A 84 3.32 7.24 9.95
CA PHE A 84 2.33 6.17 9.82
C PHE A 84 0.95 6.79 9.66
N VAL A 85 0.20 6.34 8.66
CA VAL A 85 -1.19 6.76 8.43
C VAL A 85 -2.09 5.54 8.47
N TRP A 86 -3.28 5.73 9.06
CA TRP A 86 -4.26 4.66 9.17
C TRP A 86 -5.57 5.10 8.54
N PHE A 87 -6.08 4.27 7.64
CA PHE A 87 -7.36 4.49 6.95
C PHE A 87 -8.38 3.49 7.48
N PRO A 88 -9.36 3.94 8.27
CA PRO A 88 -10.44 3.07 8.74
C PRO A 88 -11.23 2.47 7.57
N GLU A 89 -11.83 1.31 7.81
CA GLU A 89 -12.70 0.65 6.83
C GLU A 89 -13.80 1.59 6.34
N GLY A 90 -14.00 1.64 5.02
CA GLY A 90 -15.05 2.44 4.39
C GLY A 90 -14.73 3.93 4.25
N MET A 91 -13.58 4.39 4.78
CA MET A 91 -13.19 5.79 4.63
C MET A 91 -12.95 6.11 3.15
N GLU A 92 -13.50 7.23 2.67
CA GLU A 92 -13.16 7.75 1.36
C GLU A 92 -11.78 8.40 1.42
N MET A 93 -10.91 8.02 0.48
CA MET A 93 -9.52 8.46 0.49
C MET A 93 -8.95 8.64 -0.90
N GLU A 94 -7.91 9.44 -0.99
CA GLU A 94 -6.98 9.46 -2.11
C GLU A 94 -5.57 9.54 -1.55
N HIS A 95 -4.63 8.87 -2.18
CA HIS A 95 -3.26 8.84 -1.71
C HIS A 95 -2.28 8.47 -2.84
N GLY A 96 -1.04 8.87 -2.66
CA GLY A 96 0.01 8.55 -3.62
C GLY A 96 1.28 9.35 -3.39
N ALA A 97 2.05 9.55 -4.46
CA ALA A 97 3.32 10.23 -4.41
C ALA A 97 3.17 11.72 -4.76
N SER A 98 3.91 12.56 -4.03
CA SER A 98 4.03 13.97 -4.39
C SER A 98 4.80 14.12 -5.71
N THR A 99 4.79 15.33 -6.27
CA THR A 99 5.55 15.65 -7.47
C THR A 99 7.07 15.74 -7.21
N ALA A 100 7.50 15.63 -5.96
CA ALA A 100 8.91 15.65 -5.60
C ALA A 100 9.64 14.34 -5.93
N GLY A 101 8.92 13.21 -5.96
CA GLY A 101 9.54 11.91 -6.27
C GLY A 101 8.63 10.75 -5.94
N ASP A 102 9.14 9.54 -6.15
CA ASP A 102 8.45 8.30 -5.79
C ASP A 102 8.28 8.22 -4.28
N VAL A 103 7.24 7.51 -3.83
CA VAL A 103 7.07 7.15 -2.43
C VAL A 103 7.00 5.64 -2.27
N THR A 104 7.70 5.12 -1.28
CA THR A 104 7.64 3.70 -0.90
C THR A 104 7.09 3.59 0.49
N VAL A 105 6.08 2.74 0.66
CA VAL A 105 5.41 2.52 1.93
C VAL A 105 5.35 1.03 2.26
N LEU A 106 5.35 0.70 3.55
CA LEU A 106 4.91 -0.60 4.03
C LEU A 106 3.40 -0.52 4.18
N PHE A 107 2.70 -1.37 3.44
CA PHE A 107 1.24 -1.40 3.35
C PHE A 107 0.74 -2.64 4.08
N ILE A 108 -0.24 -2.44 4.97
CA ILE A 108 -0.81 -3.53 5.76
C ILE A 108 -2.32 -3.38 5.83
N THR A 109 -3.04 -4.48 5.59
CA THR A 109 -4.51 -4.52 5.72
C THR A 109 -4.91 -5.44 6.86
N ASN A 110 -6.14 -5.29 7.38
CA ASN A 110 -6.67 -6.19 8.40
C ASN A 110 -7.63 -7.25 7.83
N LYS A 111 -8.06 -7.09 6.57
CA LYS A 111 -9.01 -7.97 5.87
C LYS A 111 -8.62 -8.05 4.39
N PRO A 112 -9.29 -8.89 3.59
CA PRO A 112 -9.07 -8.93 2.14
C PRO A 112 -9.19 -7.55 1.52
N PHE A 113 -8.27 -7.25 0.59
CA PHE A 113 -8.15 -5.95 -0.02
C PHE A 113 -8.94 -5.88 -1.34
N GLU A 114 -9.76 -4.84 -1.47
CA GLU A 114 -10.44 -4.46 -2.71
C GLU A 114 -10.44 -2.94 -2.82
N ILE A 115 -10.53 -2.42 -4.04
CA ILE A 115 -10.62 -0.98 -4.30
C ILE A 115 -11.98 -0.68 -4.89
N HIS A 116 -12.74 0.23 -4.26
CA HIS A 116 -14.02 0.71 -4.77
C HIS A 116 -13.88 2.19 -5.11
N TYR A 117 -13.70 2.50 -6.40
CA TYR A 117 -13.56 3.87 -6.87
C TYR A 117 -14.86 4.65 -6.77
N ARG A 118 -14.74 5.92 -6.48
CA ARG A 118 -15.86 6.86 -6.35
C ARG A 118 -16.02 7.72 -7.56
#